data_80085fc4bb1e4485067c30837f23767e
#
_entry.id   80085fc4bb1e4485067c30837f23767e
#
_cell.length_a   1.000
_cell.length_b   1.000
_cell.length_c   1.000
_cell.angle_alpha   90.00
_cell.angle_beta   90.00
_cell.angle_gamma   90.00
#
_symmetry.space_group_name_H-M   'P 1'
#
loop_
_entity.id
_entity.type
_entity.pdbx_description
1 polymer ?
#
loop_
_entity_poly.entity_id
_entity_poly.type
_entity_poly.pdbx_seq_one_letter_code
_entity_poly.pdbx_strand_id
1 'polypeptide(L)'
;MIHETAIIEKGAELDDSVEIGAYAIISKATRIGAGCKISAHAQLCGKVELGPGNHIGRAAIIGGDPQDLTFDTTLESGVRIGSGNDLREHVTIHRSASGGGWTSIGNDNFLMTGSHVGHDVIIGHQNVIANNCLLAGHVSIDNHTFLGGGSGFHQFIHIGELSMTQGNSSISKDIPPYCIASQLNRLVGLNVVGLRRAGMDAETRAEIKRAYRATFRSRLPLAQALEEIQDEPWGSPARHFLRALANPGRKGVCFHRPGRDGL
;
A
#
# COMPACT_ATOMS: atom_id res chain seq x y z
N MET A 1 22.95 -3.36 18.71
CA MET A 1 23.32 -2.43 19.83
C MET A 1 22.03 -1.76 20.35
N ILE A 2 21.80 -1.76 21.67
CA ILE A 2 20.62 -1.16 22.29
C ILE A 2 21.07 0.06 23.11
N HIS A 3 20.46 1.23 22.85
CA HIS A 3 20.75 2.45 23.59
C HIS A 3 20.27 2.34 25.04
N GLU A 4 21.01 2.84 26.02
CA GLU A 4 20.70 2.74 27.46
C GLU A 4 19.37 3.38 27.89
N THR A 5 18.87 4.37 27.11
CA THR A 5 17.59 5.04 27.39
C THR A 5 16.40 4.38 26.66
N ALA A 6 16.61 3.31 25.89
CA ALA A 6 15.51 2.57 25.27
C ALA A 6 14.71 1.79 26.33
N ILE A 7 13.39 1.78 26.17
CA ILE A 7 12.48 1.03 27.05
C ILE A 7 12.04 -0.22 26.31
N ILE A 8 12.46 -1.39 26.81
CA ILE A 8 12.06 -2.68 26.25
C ILE A 8 11.29 -3.43 27.34
N GLU A 9 9.99 -3.64 27.11
CA GLU A 9 9.15 -4.35 28.06
C GLU A 9 9.52 -5.85 28.13
N LYS A 10 9.45 -6.39 29.35
CA LYS A 10 9.73 -7.83 29.56
C LYS A 10 8.75 -8.69 28.75
N GLY A 11 9.27 -9.51 27.85
CA GLY A 11 8.49 -10.38 26.95
C GLY A 11 8.64 -10.01 25.48
N ALA A 12 9.25 -8.87 25.16
CA ALA A 12 9.67 -8.57 23.79
C ALA A 12 10.77 -9.56 23.34
N GLU A 13 10.65 -10.07 22.12
CA GLU A 13 11.59 -11.00 21.51
C GLU A 13 12.39 -10.27 20.42
N LEU A 14 13.68 -10.13 20.61
CA LEU A 14 14.58 -9.41 19.70
C LEU A 14 15.72 -10.34 19.26
N ASP A 15 16.06 -10.32 17.98
CA ASP A 15 17.30 -10.94 17.52
C ASP A 15 18.52 -10.17 18.04
N ASP A 16 19.63 -10.86 18.28
CA ASP A 16 20.86 -10.28 18.86
C ASP A 16 21.49 -9.17 18.00
N SER A 17 21.20 -9.16 16.70
CA SER A 17 21.72 -8.16 15.74
C SER A 17 20.90 -6.87 15.65
N VAL A 18 19.80 -6.76 16.42
CA VAL A 18 18.91 -5.57 16.39
C VAL A 18 19.60 -4.33 16.97
N GLU A 19 19.43 -3.21 16.30
CA GLU A 19 19.86 -1.90 16.78
C GLU A 19 18.65 -1.08 17.27
N ILE A 20 18.71 -0.55 18.50
CA ILE A 20 17.62 0.27 19.07
C ILE A 20 18.18 1.60 19.55
N GLY A 21 17.62 2.68 19.00
CA GLY A 21 17.99 4.06 19.30
C GLY A 21 17.46 4.59 20.62
N ALA A 22 17.93 5.78 20.99
CA ALA A 22 17.56 6.45 22.22
C ALA A 22 16.05 6.69 22.35
N TYR A 23 15.51 6.43 23.55
CA TYR A 23 14.10 6.67 23.90
C TYR A 23 13.08 5.90 23.01
N ALA A 24 13.52 4.87 22.32
CA ALA A 24 12.59 3.95 21.63
C ALA A 24 11.83 3.12 22.67
N ILE A 25 10.57 2.79 22.37
CA ILE A 25 9.70 2.00 23.26
C ILE A 25 9.26 0.75 22.52
N ILE A 26 9.52 -0.43 23.11
CA ILE A 26 9.19 -1.72 22.54
C ILE A 26 8.27 -2.48 23.49
N SER A 27 7.03 -2.71 23.09
CA SER A 27 6.02 -3.41 23.90
C SER A 27 6.30 -4.91 24.02
N LYS A 28 5.83 -5.52 25.11
CA LYS A 28 6.06 -6.92 25.50
C LYS A 28 5.69 -7.99 24.46
N ALA A 29 4.71 -7.72 23.59
CA ALA A 29 4.24 -8.69 22.58
C ALA A 29 4.89 -8.46 21.20
N THR A 30 5.98 -7.68 21.15
CA THR A 30 6.70 -7.36 19.91
C THR A 30 7.77 -8.42 19.63
N ARG A 31 7.89 -8.82 18.35
CA ARG A 31 8.96 -9.67 17.83
C ARG A 31 9.71 -8.94 16.74
N ILE A 32 11.04 -8.89 16.84
CA ILE A 32 11.90 -8.16 15.90
C ILE A 32 12.95 -9.10 15.32
N GLY A 33 12.90 -9.31 14.00
CA GLY A 33 13.84 -10.14 13.26
C GLY A 33 15.23 -9.52 13.10
N ALA A 34 16.15 -10.33 12.61
CA ALA A 34 17.58 -10.00 12.47
C ALA A 34 17.86 -8.73 11.66
N GLY A 35 18.87 -7.97 12.06
CA GLY A 35 19.35 -6.79 11.33
C GLY A 35 18.40 -5.60 11.28
N CYS A 36 17.32 -5.61 12.05
CA CYS A 36 16.41 -4.48 12.14
C CYS A 36 17.06 -3.29 12.87
N LYS A 37 16.73 -2.08 12.40
CA LYS A 37 17.17 -0.80 13.00
C LYS A 37 15.95 0.00 13.44
N ILE A 38 15.82 0.21 14.74
CA ILE A 38 14.76 1.00 15.34
C ILE A 38 15.35 2.34 15.78
N SER A 39 14.98 3.42 15.11
CA SER A 39 15.52 4.75 15.37
C SER A 39 15.01 5.35 16.67
N ALA A 40 15.67 6.44 17.09
CA ALA A 40 15.30 7.15 18.32
C ALA A 40 13.82 7.58 18.33
N HIS A 41 13.18 7.47 19.52
CA HIS A 41 11.77 7.80 19.77
C HIS A 41 10.74 6.99 18.99
N ALA A 42 11.14 5.96 18.23
CA ALA A 42 10.18 5.06 17.60
C ALA A 42 9.44 4.22 18.64
N GLN A 43 8.18 3.91 18.39
CA GLN A 43 7.35 3.11 19.29
C GLN A 43 6.76 1.91 18.55
N LEU A 44 6.98 0.72 19.09
CA LEU A 44 6.33 -0.53 18.66
C LEU A 44 5.32 -0.93 19.73
N CYS A 45 4.03 -0.70 19.45
CA CYS A 45 2.94 -0.79 20.42
C CYS A 45 2.20 -2.12 20.29
N GLY A 46 2.01 -2.81 21.40
CA GLY A 46 1.24 -4.06 21.43
C GLY A 46 1.90 -5.19 20.61
N LYS A 47 1.09 -5.91 19.82
CA LYS A 47 1.53 -7.07 19.05
C LYS A 47 2.06 -6.63 17.68
N VAL A 48 3.39 -6.54 17.57
CA VAL A 48 4.09 -6.19 16.34
C VAL A 48 5.06 -7.30 15.95
N GLU A 49 4.99 -7.78 14.73
CA GLU A 49 5.94 -8.73 14.15
C GLU A 49 6.71 -8.06 13.02
N LEU A 50 8.02 -7.91 13.17
CA LEU A 50 8.93 -7.41 12.14
C LEU A 50 9.80 -8.55 11.63
N GLY A 51 9.75 -8.82 10.32
CA GLY A 51 10.73 -9.65 9.63
C GLY A 51 12.12 -9.01 9.66
N PRO A 52 13.14 -9.67 9.10
CA PRO A 52 14.52 -9.17 9.13
C PRO A 52 14.74 -7.92 8.27
N GLY A 53 15.78 -7.15 8.62
CA GLY A 53 16.31 -6.06 7.81
C GLY A 53 15.44 -4.82 7.67
N ASN A 54 14.44 -4.63 8.54
CA ASN A 54 13.60 -3.45 8.51
C ASN A 54 14.28 -2.24 9.18
N HIS A 55 14.08 -1.06 8.62
CA HIS A 55 14.44 0.22 9.23
C HIS A 55 13.15 0.95 9.67
N ILE A 56 13.04 1.23 10.96
CA ILE A 56 11.94 2.02 11.55
C ILE A 56 12.50 3.39 11.91
N GLY A 57 12.02 4.39 11.19
CA GLY A 57 12.47 5.77 11.25
C GLY A 57 12.16 6.45 12.59
N ARG A 58 12.77 7.59 12.79
CA ARG A 58 12.64 8.38 14.03
C ARG A 58 11.18 8.77 14.28
N ALA A 59 10.72 8.57 15.53
CA ALA A 59 9.37 8.88 15.98
C ALA A 59 8.24 8.18 15.14
N ALA A 60 8.54 7.10 14.46
CA ALA A 60 7.49 6.26 13.86
C ALA A 60 6.72 5.50 14.94
N ILE A 61 5.41 5.30 14.75
CA ILE A 61 4.54 4.60 15.70
C ILE A 61 3.88 3.43 14.98
N ILE A 62 4.22 2.21 15.38
CA ILE A 62 3.73 0.98 14.77
C ILE A 62 2.89 0.22 15.79
N GLY A 63 1.67 -0.19 15.40
CA GLY A 63 0.77 -0.94 16.26
C GLY A 63 -0.12 -0.08 17.17
N GLY A 64 -0.20 1.23 16.92
CA GLY A 64 -1.17 2.10 17.60
C GLY A 64 -2.62 1.65 17.35
N ASP A 65 -3.52 2.03 18.25
CA ASP A 65 -4.93 1.68 18.14
C ASP A 65 -5.60 2.34 16.92
N PRO A 66 -6.55 1.65 16.27
CA PRO A 66 -7.37 2.24 15.21
C PRO A 66 -8.02 3.56 15.63
N GLN A 67 -8.04 4.53 14.73
CA GLN A 67 -8.74 5.80 14.91
C GLN A 67 -10.24 5.63 14.61
N ASP A 68 -10.87 4.73 15.34
CA ASP A 68 -12.31 4.42 15.26
C ASP A 68 -12.93 4.61 16.63
N LEU A 69 -13.94 5.45 16.74
CA LEU A 69 -14.64 5.75 18.00
C LEU A 69 -15.32 4.53 18.61
N THR A 70 -15.60 3.49 17.82
CA THR A 70 -16.24 2.26 18.26
C THR A 70 -15.24 1.13 18.54
N PHE A 71 -13.93 1.40 18.39
CA PHE A 71 -12.91 0.38 18.56
C PHE A 71 -12.81 -0.11 20.01
N ASP A 72 -12.89 -1.42 20.19
CA ASP A 72 -12.67 -2.08 21.47
C ASP A 72 -11.17 -2.31 21.69
N THR A 73 -10.57 -1.54 22.57
CA THR A 73 -9.12 -1.62 22.90
C THR A 73 -8.71 -2.92 23.55
N THR A 74 -9.66 -3.73 24.05
CA THR A 74 -9.39 -5.04 24.65
C THR A 74 -9.17 -6.15 23.61
N LEU A 75 -9.53 -5.92 22.35
CA LEU A 75 -9.32 -6.88 21.27
C LEU A 75 -7.83 -7.15 21.05
N GLU A 76 -7.47 -8.42 20.96
CA GLU A 76 -6.14 -8.83 20.54
C GLU A 76 -6.02 -8.75 19.01
N SER A 77 -5.18 -7.87 18.53
CA SER A 77 -4.87 -7.73 17.11
C SER A 77 -3.45 -7.17 16.95
N GLY A 78 -2.93 -7.10 15.73
CA GLY A 78 -1.54 -6.71 15.56
C GLY A 78 -1.19 -6.07 14.23
N VAL A 79 0.11 -5.80 14.08
CA VAL A 79 0.75 -5.37 12.84
C VAL A 79 1.83 -6.39 12.48
N ARG A 80 1.83 -6.85 11.23
CA ARG A 80 2.87 -7.71 10.67
C ARG A 80 3.56 -7.03 9.51
N ILE A 81 4.88 -6.92 9.58
CA ILE A 81 5.72 -6.30 8.56
C ILE A 81 6.75 -7.33 8.10
N GLY A 82 6.82 -7.58 6.80
CA GLY A 82 7.78 -8.47 6.19
C GLY A 82 9.23 -7.99 6.34
N SER A 83 10.06 -8.24 5.35
CA SER A 83 11.49 -7.98 5.41
C SER A 83 11.89 -6.76 4.58
N GLY A 84 13.01 -6.11 4.92
CA GLY A 84 13.68 -5.11 4.09
C GLY A 84 12.90 -3.81 3.88
N ASN A 85 11.89 -3.50 4.68
CA ASN A 85 11.14 -2.26 4.55
C ASN A 85 11.90 -1.08 5.19
N ASP A 86 11.80 0.09 4.56
CA ASP A 86 12.27 1.37 5.10
C ASP A 86 11.04 2.26 5.43
N LEU A 87 10.74 2.36 6.71
CA LEU A 87 9.68 3.22 7.23
C LEU A 87 10.34 4.49 7.79
N ARG A 88 10.04 5.61 7.17
CA ARG A 88 10.70 6.87 7.49
C ARG A 88 10.08 7.56 8.72
N GLU A 89 10.55 8.75 8.98
CA GLU A 89 10.20 9.52 10.16
C GLU A 89 8.68 9.74 10.26
N HIS A 90 8.14 9.62 11.47
CA HIS A 90 6.71 9.88 11.78
C HIS A 90 5.71 9.01 10.98
N VAL A 91 6.14 7.91 10.42
CA VAL A 91 5.20 6.92 9.84
C VAL A 91 4.33 6.37 10.96
N THR A 92 3.03 6.25 10.71
CA THR A 92 2.09 5.63 11.65
C THR A 92 1.39 4.44 11.01
N ILE A 93 1.34 3.31 11.72
CA ILE A 93 0.66 2.08 11.28
C ILE A 93 -0.20 1.59 12.41
N HIS A 94 -1.51 1.52 12.19
CA HIS A 94 -2.46 1.05 13.20
C HIS A 94 -2.65 -0.46 13.13
N ARG A 95 -2.86 -1.09 14.30
CA ARG A 95 -3.23 -2.50 14.39
C ARG A 95 -4.61 -2.76 13.79
N SER A 96 -4.93 -4.01 13.49
CA SER A 96 -6.25 -4.38 12.98
C SER A 96 -7.36 -4.03 13.98
N ALA A 97 -8.51 -3.65 13.46
CA ALA A 97 -9.73 -3.44 14.25
C ALA A 97 -10.50 -4.74 14.52
N SER A 98 -10.06 -5.87 13.97
CA SER A 98 -10.69 -7.18 14.10
C SER A 98 -9.96 -8.06 15.10
N GLY A 99 -10.67 -8.75 15.99
CA GLY A 99 -10.07 -9.71 16.92
C GLY A 99 -9.30 -10.81 16.17
N GLY A 100 -8.03 -11.02 16.54
CA GLY A 100 -7.12 -11.95 15.87
C GLY A 100 -6.58 -11.42 14.52
N GLY A 101 -7.03 -10.23 14.07
CA GLY A 101 -6.67 -9.64 12.77
C GLY A 101 -5.28 -9.00 12.72
N TRP A 102 -4.84 -8.69 11.52
CA TRP A 102 -3.55 -8.08 11.24
C TRP A 102 -3.67 -6.96 10.20
N THR A 103 -3.04 -5.84 10.47
CA THR A 103 -2.60 -4.92 9.42
C THR A 103 -1.28 -5.46 8.88
N SER A 104 -1.16 -5.65 7.57
CA SER A 104 -0.06 -6.43 7.00
C SER A 104 0.69 -5.66 5.93
N ILE A 105 2.02 -5.65 6.03
CA ILE A 105 2.92 -5.04 5.05
C ILE A 105 3.90 -6.11 4.57
N GLY A 106 4.05 -6.26 3.27
CA GLY A 106 4.97 -7.19 2.64
C GLY A 106 6.44 -6.78 2.76
N ASN A 107 7.24 -7.07 1.74
CA ASN A 107 8.67 -6.85 1.76
C ASN A 107 9.10 -5.65 0.91
N ASP A 108 10.27 -5.08 1.22
CA ASP A 108 10.97 -4.10 0.40
C ASP A 108 10.14 -2.85 0.07
N ASN A 109 9.22 -2.46 0.95
CA ASN A 109 8.43 -1.25 0.78
C ASN A 109 9.17 -0.02 1.33
N PHE A 110 8.95 1.13 0.71
CA PHE A 110 9.46 2.41 1.15
C PHE A 110 8.30 3.34 1.54
N LEU A 111 8.10 3.54 2.83
CA LEU A 111 7.09 4.44 3.38
C LEU A 111 7.77 5.74 3.80
N MET A 112 7.52 6.82 3.05
CA MET A 112 8.15 8.12 3.30
C MET A 112 7.53 8.84 4.49
N THR A 113 8.22 9.88 4.93
CA THR A 113 7.90 10.68 6.12
C THR A 113 6.42 11.05 6.21
N GLY A 114 5.84 10.80 7.39
CA GLY A 114 4.48 11.19 7.73
C GLY A 114 3.38 10.39 7.02
N SER A 115 3.71 9.31 6.30
CA SER A 115 2.66 8.46 5.73
C SER A 115 1.91 7.70 6.83
N HIS A 116 0.61 7.47 6.60
CA HIS A 116 -0.29 6.82 7.53
C HIS A 116 -0.89 5.55 6.92
N VAL A 117 -0.87 4.47 7.68
CA VAL A 117 -1.49 3.19 7.34
C VAL A 117 -2.57 2.88 8.38
N GLY A 118 -3.83 2.92 7.94
CA GLY A 118 -5.00 2.60 8.79
C GLY A 118 -5.07 1.12 9.14
N HIS A 119 -6.03 0.79 9.99
CA HIS A 119 -6.29 -0.58 10.43
C HIS A 119 -6.70 -1.50 9.27
N ASP A 120 -6.33 -2.77 9.35
CA ASP A 120 -6.71 -3.81 8.36
C ASP A 120 -6.22 -3.53 6.92
N VAL A 121 -5.27 -2.61 6.74
CA VAL A 121 -4.63 -2.38 5.45
C VAL A 121 -3.72 -3.55 5.11
N ILE A 122 -3.71 -3.92 3.83
CA ILE A 122 -2.80 -4.93 3.28
C ILE A 122 -1.95 -4.29 2.20
N ILE A 123 -0.64 -4.29 2.39
CA ILE A 123 0.34 -3.77 1.42
C ILE A 123 1.20 -4.92 0.93
N GLY A 124 1.30 -5.11 -0.37
CA GLY A 124 2.19 -6.08 -1.01
C GLY A 124 3.67 -5.72 -0.89
N HIS A 125 4.41 -5.96 -1.95
CA HIS A 125 5.87 -5.84 -1.97
C HIS A 125 6.34 -4.69 -2.87
N GLN A 126 7.50 -4.12 -2.54
CA GLN A 126 8.22 -3.16 -3.37
C GLN A 126 7.39 -1.92 -3.76
N ASN A 127 6.55 -1.47 -2.83
CA ASN A 127 5.74 -0.28 -3.01
C ASN A 127 6.46 0.97 -2.49
N VAL A 128 6.19 2.10 -3.10
CA VAL A 128 6.63 3.42 -2.64
C VAL A 128 5.40 4.23 -2.25
N ILE A 129 5.30 4.55 -0.96
CA ILE A 129 4.25 5.39 -0.40
C ILE A 129 4.89 6.73 -0.01
N ALA A 130 4.65 7.75 -0.83
CA ALA A 130 5.33 9.03 -0.68
C ALA A 130 4.83 9.82 0.56
N ASN A 131 5.52 10.92 0.85
CA ASN A 131 5.27 11.74 2.04
C ASN A 131 3.80 12.10 2.24
N ASN A 132 3.32 11.95 3.48
CA ASN A 132 1.96 12.32 3.89
C ASN A 132 0.84 11.63 3.09
N CYS A 133 1.08 10.45 2.54
CA CYS A 133 0.01 9.61 2.02
C CYS A 133 -0.83 9.05 3.16
N LEU A 134 -2.15 9.05 3.00
CA LEU A 134 -3.11 8.62 4.02
C LEU A 134 -3.91 7.43 3.49
N LEU A 135 -3.62 6.23 4.00
CA LEU A 135 -4.35 5.01 3.69
C LEU A 135 -5.40 4.76 4.79
N ALA A 136 -6.67 4.89 4.45
CA ALA A 136 -7.75 4.56 5.39
C ALA A 136 -7.88 3.04 5.58
N GLY A 137 -8.69 2.60 6.55
CA GLY A 137 -8.85 1.18 6.87
C GLY A 137 -9.26 0.31 5.70
N HIS A 138 -8.79 -0.95 5.69
CA HIS A 138 -9.11 -1.97 4.68
C HIS A 138 -8.68 -1.64 3.24
N VAL A 139 -7.77 -0.70 3.03
CA VAL A 139 -7.14 -0.50 1.71
C VAL A 139 -6.23 -1.69 1.41
N SER A 140 -6.31 -2.22 0.20
CA SER A 140 -5.38 -3.24 -0.28
C SER A 140 -4.53 -2.71 -1.44
N ILE A 141 -3.24 -2.98 -1.39
CA ILE A 141 -2.26 -2.50 -2.36
C ILE A 141 -1.47 -3.72 -2.85
N ASP A 142 -1.45 -3.94 -4.15
CA ASP A 142 -0.63 -4.98 -4.77
C ASP A 142 0.86 -4.60 -4.74
N ASN A 143 1.65 -5.16 -5.66
CA ASN A 143 3.10 -4.93 -5.68
C ASN A 143 3.51 -3.79 -6.62
N HIS A 144 4.71 -3.22 -6.40
CA HIS A 144 5.34 -2.26 -7.30
C HIS A 144 4.52 -1.00 -7.58
N THR A 145 3.69 -0.55 -6.63
CA THR A 145 2.91 0.69 -6.78
C THR A 145 3.70 1.91 -6.33
N PHE A 146 3.33 3.07 -6.86
CA PHE A 146 3.83 4.36 -6.41
C PHE A 146 2.67 5.28 -6.03
N LEU A 147 2.55 5.60 -4.76
CA LEU A 147 1.51 6.52 -4.26
C LEU A 147 2.10 7.91 -4.05
N GLY A 148 1.63 8.87 -4.85
CA GLY A 148 2.13 10.25 -4.84
C GLY A 148 1.81 10.99 -3.55
N GLY A 149 2.74 11.81 -3.08
CA GLY A 149 2.66 12.48 -1.77
C GLY A 149 1.41 13.33 -1.56
N GLY A 150 0.95 13.40 -0.32
CA GLY A 150 -0.25 14.14 0.08
C GLY A 150 -1.57 13.51 -0.41
N SER A 151 -1.54 12.31 -0.98
CA SER A 151 -2.73 11.64 -1.47
C SER A 151 -3.49 10.90 -0.37
N GLY A 152 -4.83 10.92 -0.45
CA GLY A 152 -5.73 10.21 0.45
C GLY A 152 -6.46 9.07 -0.26
N PHE A 153 -6.58 7.93 0.41
CA PHE A 153 -7.18 6.71 -0.11
C PHE A 153 -8.30 6.26 0.81
N HIS A 154 -9.52 6.19 0.27
CA HIS A 154 -10.72 5.83 1.03
C HIS A 154 -10.71 4.35 1.42
N GLN A 155 -11.45 4.02 2.47
CA GLN A 155 -11.63 2.65 2.94
C GLN A 155 -12.11 1.69 1.84
N PHE A 156 -11.63 0.43 1.91
CA PHE A 156 -12.07 -0.70 1.09
C PHE A 156 -11.79 -0.58 -0.40
N ILE A 157 -10.83 0.22 -0.81
CA ILE A 157 -10.40 0.24 -2.21
C ILE A 157 -9.21 -0.69 -2.44
N HIS A 158 -9.10 -1.15 -3.67
CA HIS A 158 -7.98 -1.94 -4.15
C HIS A 158 -7.11 -1.12 -5.11
N ILE A 159 -5.79 -1.17 -4.93
CA ILE A 159 -4.80 -0.50 -5.76
C ILE A 159 -3.97 -1.58 -6.46
N GLY A 160 -4.19 -1.74 -7.75
CA GLY A 160 -3.60 -2.81 -8.55
C GLY A 160 -2.11 -2.63 -8.81
N GLU A 161 -1.48 -3.75 -9.14
CA GLU A 161 -0.05 -3.89 -9.40
C GLU A 161 0.49 -2.85 -10.41
N LEU A 162 1.71 -2.35 -10.17
CA LEU A 162 2.41 -1.40 -11.05
C LEU A 162 1.60 -0.14 -11.35
N SER A 163 0.59 0.16 -10.55
CA SER A 163 -0.16 1.40 -10.67
C SER A 163 0.56 2.58 -10.01
N MET A 164 0.11 3.78 -10.30
CA MET A 164 0.69 5.01 -9.77
C MET A 164 -0.42 6.03 -9.47
N THR A 165 -0.25 6.84 -8.42
CA THR A 165 -1.03 8.06 -8.26
C THR A 165 -0.14 9.31 -8.36
N GLN A 166 -0.67 10.38 -8.91
CA GLN A 166 -0.06 11.70 -8.80
C GLN A 166 -0.24 12.23 -7.38
N GLY A 167 0.61 13.15 -6.96
CA GLY A 167 0.49 13.80 -5.66
C GLY A 167 -0.84 14.55 -5.47
N ASN A 168 -1.26 14.71 -4.22
CA ASN A 168 -2.50 15.39 -3.81
C ASN A 168 -3.77 14.83 -4.47
N SER A 169 -3.80 13.51 -4.69
CA SER A 169 -4.96 12.82 -5.24
C SER A 169 -5.91 12.36 -4.13
N SER A 170 -7.22 12.38 -4.40
CA SER A 170 -8.27 11.84 -3.53
C SER A 170 -8.94 10.65 -4.22
N ILE A 171 -8.61 9.45 -3.74
CA ILE A 171 -9.02 8.20 -4.39
C ILE A 171 -10.02 7.46 -3.49
N SER A 172 -11.23 7.24 -4.02
CA SER A 172 -12.29 6.50 -3.34
C SER A 172 -12.83 5.31 -4.15
N LYS A 173 -12.13 4.95 -5.21
CA LYS A 173 -12.43 3.85 -6.13
C LYS A 173 -11.18 3.05 -6.42
N ASP A 174 -11.33 1.80 -6.84
CA ASP A 174 -10.20 0.95 -7.18
C ASP A 174 -9.37 1.54 -8.32
N ILE A 175 -8.06 1.37 -8.22
CA ILE A 175 -7.14 1.70 -9.30
C ILE A 175 -6.77 0.40 -10.01
N PRO A 176 -7.14 0.23 -11.29
CA PRO A 176 -6.78 -0.97 -12.03
C PRO A 176 -5.25 -1.11 -12.15
N PRO A 177 -4.72 -2.34 -12.25
CA PRO A 177 -3.30 -2.57 -12.49
C PRO A 177 -2.76 -1.73 -13.65
N TYR A 178 -1.49 -1.33 -13.56
CA TYR A 178 -0.77 -0.63 -14.63
C TYR A 178 -1.24 0.79 -14.92
N CYS A 179 -2.21 1.33 -14.20
CA CYS A 179 -2.82 2.63 -14.46
C CYS A 179 -2.21 3.76 -13.64
N ILE A 180 -2.31 4.98 -14.17
CA ILE A 180 -2.04 6.21 -13.42
C ILE A 180 -3.38 6.85 -13.05
N ALA A 181 -3.58 7.09 -11.75
CA ALA A 181 -4.72 7.84 -11.24
C ALA A 181 -4.29 9.23 -10.73
N SER A 182 -5.19 10.20 -10.78
CA SER A 182 -4.96 11.55 -10.27
C SER A 182 -6.24 12.23 -9.80
N GLN A 183 -6.08 13.33 -9.07
CA GLN A 183 -7.19 14.16 -8.61
C GLN A 183 -8.28 13.33 -7.92
N LEU A 184 -9.57 13.55 -8.27
CA LEU A 184 -10.70 12.79 -7.74
C LEU A 184 -11.03 11.61 -8.67
N ASN A 185 -10.54 10.42 -8.37
CA ASN A 185 -10.84 9.16 -9.07
C ASN A 185 -10.61 9.18 -10.60
N ARG A 186 -9.72 10.01 -11.10
CA ARG A 186 -9.47 10.15 -12.54
C ARG A 186 -8.34 9.23 -12.99
N LEU A 187 -8.59 8.34 -13.97
CA LEU A 187 -7.52 7.66 -14.70
C LEU A 187 -6.93 8.61 -15.75
N VAL A 188 -5.63 8.79 -15.71
CA VAL A 188 -4.87 9.62 -16.67
C VAL A 188 -4.40 8.78 -17.87
N GLY A 189 -4.02 7.53 -17.61
CA GLY A 189 -3.51 6.62 -18.61
C GLY A 189 -2.81 5.41 -17.99
N LEU A 190 -2.01 4.73 -18.80
CA LEU A 190 -1.15 3.63 -18.34
C LEU A 190 0.18 4.15 -17.82
N ASN A 191 0.71 3.48 -16.79
CA ASN A 191 2.05 3.71 -16.23
C ASN A 191 3.14 3.11 -17.14
N VAL A 192 3.24 3.58 -18.36
CA VAL A 192 4.18 3.03 -19.37
C VAL A 192 5.63 3.06 -18.90
N VAL A 193 5.99 4.09 -18.14
CA VAL A 193 7.36 4.21 -17.58
C VAL A 193 7.60 3.13 -16.52
N GLY A 194 6.65 2.92 -15.61
CA GLY A 194 6.71 1.87 -14.58
C GLY A 194 6.79 0.48 -15.21
N LEU A 195 5.92 0.19 -16.18
CA LEU A 195 5.94 -1.10 -16.89
C LEU A 195 7.29 -1.39 -17.55
N ARG A 196 7.91 -0.37 -18.19
CA ARG A 196 9.24 -0.51 -18.80
C ARG A 196 10.33 -0.75 -17.75
N ARG A 197 10.29 -0.02 -16.63
CA ARG A 197 11.26 -0.18 -15.53
C ARG A 197 11.16 -1.54 -14.84
N ALA A 198 9.96 -2.11 -14.79
CA ALA A 198 9.71 -3.45 -14.29
C ALA A 198 10.14 -4.56 -15.28
N GLY A 199 10.79 -4.20 -16.40
CA GLY A 199 11.30 -5.18 -17.37
C GLY A 199 10.24 -5.77 -18.31
N MET A 200 9.01 -5.25 -18.32
CA MET A 200 7.96 -5.74 -19.20
C MET A 200 8.34 -5.45 -20.66
N ASP A 201 8.29 -6.48 -21.52
CA ASP A 201 8.66 -6.36 -22.95
C ASP A 201 7.69 -5.47 -23.73
N ALA A 202 8.08 -5.12 -24.96
CA ALA A 202 7.33 -4.18 -25.79
C ALA A 202 5.97 -4.75 -26.27
N GLU A 203 5.92 -6.07 -26.53
CA GLU A 203 4.74 -6.75 -27.00
C GLU A 203 3.68 -6.80 -25.91
N THR A 204 4.04 -7.23 -24.71
CA THR A 204 3.16 -7.24 -23.53
C THR A 204 2.61 -5.84 -23.22
N ARG A 205 3.47 -4.81 -23.25
CA ARG A 205 3.01 -3.42 -23.06
C ARG A 205 2.04 -2.95 -24.16
N ALA A 206 2.27 -3.37 -25.40
CA ALA A 206 1.36 -3.05 -26.52
C ALA A 206 0.00 -3.73 -26.33
N GLU A 207 -0.01 -4.97 -25.85
CA GLU A 207 -1.23 -5.71 -25.55
C GLU A 207 -2.04 -5.07 -24.42
N ILE A 208 -1.41 -4.71 -23.29
CA ILE A 208 -2.06 -3.96 -22.21
C ILE A 208 -2.64 -2.63 -22.75
N LYS A 209 -1.90 -1.93 -23.61
CA LYS A 209 -2.37 -0.69 -24.22
C LYS A 209 -3.59 -0.94 -25.14
N ARG A 210 -3.64 -2.07 -25.85
CA ARG A 210 -4.80 -2.49 -26.65
C ARG A 210 -6.01 -2.71 -25.74
N ALA A 211 -5.85 -3.50 -24.66
CA ALA A 211 -6.90 -3.73 -23.67
C ALA A 211 -7.41 -2.43 -23.01
N TYR A 212 -6.50 -1.54 -22.61
CA TYR A 212 -6.84 -0.23 -22.06
C TYR A 212 -7.66 0.64 -23.05
N ARG A 213 -7.29 0.62 -24.34
CA ARG A 213 -8.03 1.37 -25.38
C ARG A 213 -9.41 0.78 -25.62
N ALA A 214 -9.51 -0.53 -25.69
CA ALA A 214 -10.78 -1.24 -25.88
C ALA A 214 -11.78 -0.95 -24.74
N THR A 215 -11.29 -0.82 -23.49
CA THR A 215 -12.13 -0.57 -22.32
C THR A 215 -12.41 0.92 -22.06
N PHE A 216 -11.38 1.74 -21.97
CA PHE A 216 -11.50 3.14 -21.53
C PHE A 216 -11.54 4.17 -22.64
N ARG A 217 -11.21 3.81 -23.88
CA ARG A 217 -11.22 4.70 -25.04
C ARG A 217 -12.28 4.31 -26.08
N SER A 218 -13.03 3.24 -25.83
CA SER A 218 -14.25 2.93 -26.58
C SER A 218 -15.35 3.93 -26.25
N ARG A 219 -16.36 4.00 -27.10
CA ARG A 219 -17.57 4.79 -26.85
C ARG A 219 -18.61 4.03 -26.03
N LEU A 220 -18.32 2.78 -25.67
CA LEU A 220 -19.22 1.89 -24.97
C LEU A 220 -19.10 2.08 -23.44
N PRO A 221 -20.16 1.81 -22.69
CA PRO A 221 -20.06 1.57 -21.26
C PRO A 221 -19.07 0.45 -20.95
N LEU A 222 -18.34 0.55 -19.83
CA LEU A 222 -17.25 -0.39 -19.50
C LEU A 222 -17.71 -1.87 -19.55
N ALA A 223 -18.90 -2.18 -19.05
CA ALA A 223 -19.42 -3.54 -19.06
C ALA A 223 -19.57 -4.10 -20.49
N GLN A 224 -20.13 -3.31 -21.40
CA GLN A 224 -20.26 -3.71 -22.82
C GLN A 224 -18.89 -3.83 -23.50
N ALA A 225 -17.98 -2.89 -23.21
CA ALA A 225 -16.64 -2.96 -23.77
C ALA A 225 -15.87 -4.21 -23.32
N LEU A 226 -16.08 -4.66 -22.06
CA LEU A 226 -15.50 -5.91 -21.56
C LEU A 226 -16.13 -7.13 -22.24
N GLU A 227 -17.44 -7.13 -22.46
CA GLU A 227 -18.17 -8.21 -23.13
C GLU A 227 -17.69 -8.39 -24.58
N GLU A 228 -17.47 -7.30 -25.33
CA GLU A 228 -16.99 -7.36 -26.71
C GLU A 228 -15.60 -8.00 -26.87
N ILE A 229 -14.76 -7.90 -25.84
CA ILE A 229 -13.36 -8.36 -25.93
C ILE A 229 -13.07 -9.60 -25.07
N GLN A 230 -14.10 -10.20 -24.46
CA GLN A 230 -13.92 -11.31 -23.53
C GLN A 230 -13.29 -12.57 -24.16
N ASP A 231 -13.61 -12.83 -25.42
CA ASP A 231 -13.16 -14.02 -26.16
C ASP A 231 -11.84 -13.80 -26.91
N GLU A 232 -11.25 -12.60 -26.83
CA GLU A 232 -9.95 -12.35 -27.44
C GLU A 232 -8.83 -13.10 -26.70
N PRO A 233 -7.80 -13.59 -27.42
CA PRO A 233 -6.67 -14.32 -26.83
C PRO A 233 -5.68 -13.40 -26.09
N TRP A 234 -6.10 -12.86 -24.94
CA TRP A 234 -5.26 -11.98 -24.12
C TRP A 234 -4.14 -12.74 -23.40
N GLY A 235 -2.93 -12.21 -23.38
CA GLY A 235 -1.83 -12.66 -22.54
C GLY A 235 -2.10 -12.45 -21.05
N SER A 236 -1.32 -13.07 -20.18
CA SER A 236 -1.54 -13.06 -18.73
C SER A 236 -1.64 -11.64 -18.14
N PRO A 237 -0.76 -10.66 -18.46
CA PRO A 237 -0.86 -9.29 -17.92
C PRO A 237 -2.12 -8.54 -18.39
N ALA A 238 -2.49 -8.65 -19.67
CA ALA A 238 -3.71 -8.03 -20.18
C ALA A 238 -4.96 -8.66 -19.55
N ARG A 239 -4.98 -9.98 -19.36
CA ARG A 239 -6.06 -10.67 -18.62
C ARG A 239 -6.14 -10.21 -17.16
N HIS A 240 -5.01 -10.00 -16.49
CA HIS A 240 -4.99 -9.48 -15.14
C HIS A 240 -5.64 -8.10 -15.06
N PHE A 241 -5.29 -7.19 -15.96
CA PHE A 241 -5.92 -5.89 -16.09
C PHE A 241 -7.44 -5.99 -16.32
N LEU A 242 -7.88 -6.81 -17.27
CA LEU A 242 -9.29 -6.99 -17.61
C LEU A 242 -10.09 -7.61 -16.47
N ARG A 243 -9.51 -8.58 -15.73
CA ARG A 243 -10.15 -9.17 -14.55
C ARG A 243 -10.41 -8.14 -13.46
N ALA A 244 -9.47 -7.24 -13.21
CA ALA A 244 -9.65 -6.17 -12.24
C ALA A 244 -10.81 -5.24 -12.62
N LEU A 245 -11.01 -4.99 -13.90
CA LEU A 245 -12.14 -4.21 -14.41
C LEU A 245 -13.47 -4.94 -14.35
N ALA A 246 -13.47 -6.25 -14.59
CA ALA A 246 -14.67 -7.11 -14.58
C ALA A 246 -15.15 -7.41 -13.15
N ASN A 247 -14.23 -7.40 -12.17
CA ASN A 247 -14.52 -7.72 -10.78
C ASN A 247 -14.09 -6.57 -9.82
N PRO A 248 -14.65 -5.38 -9.98
CA PRO A 248 -14.32 -4.26 -9.12
C PRO A 248 -14.84 -4.50 -7.71
N GLY A 249 -14.18 -3.91 -6.73
CA GLY A 249 -14.72 -3.77 -5.39
C GLY A 249 -16.04 -2.98 -5.39
N ARG A 250 -16.72 -2.99 -4.26
CA ARG A 250 -18.05 -2.35 -4.11
C ARG A 250 -18.10 -0.85 -4.46
N LYS A 251 -16.95 -0.18 -4.53
CA LYS A 251 -16.81 1.24 -4.89
C LYS A 251 -16.67 1.46 -6.41
N GLY A 252 -16.46 0.38 -7.18
CA GLY A 252 -16.13 0.43 -8.61
C GLY A 252 -14.72 0.96 -8.86
N VAL A 253 -14.35 1.09 -10.13
CA VAL A 253 -13.02 1.54 -10.54
C VAL A 253 -12.97 3.04 -10.80
N CYS A 254 -11.78 3.60 -10.69
CA CYS A 254 -11.46 4.94 -11.19
C CYS A 254 -11.80 5.04 -12.68
N PHE A 255 -12.25 6.20 -13.12
CA PHE A 255 -12.78 6.39 -14.47
C PHE A 255 -11.87 7.26 -15.32
N HIS A 256 -11.88 6.98 -16.62
CA HIS A 256 -11.29 7.86 -17.62
C HIS A 256 -12.33 8.91 -17.99
N ARG A 257 -12.12 10.18 -17.62
CA ARG A 257 -12.88 11.26 -18.25
C ARG A 257 -12.21 11.58 -19.57
N PRO A 258 -12.93 11.54 -20.72
CA PRO A 258 -12.42 12.14 -21.92
C PRO A 258 -12.04 13.58 -21.59
N GLY A 259 -10.79 13.95 -21.79
CA GLY A 259 -10.39 15.33 -21.67
C GLY A 259 -11.29 16.14 -22.59
N ARG A 260 -11.71 17.33 -22.19
CA ARG A 260 -12.00 18.40 -23.14
C ARG A 260 -10.65 18.78 -23.76
N ASP A 261 -10.13 17.89 -24.62
CA ASP A 261 -9.02 18.22 -25.49
C ASP A 261 -9.63 19.06 -26.62
N GLY A 262 -9.64 20.35 -26.42
CA GLY A 262 -10.18 21.27 -27.43
C GLY A 262 -10.78 22.54 -26.82
N LEU A 263 -9.94 23.40 -26.30
CA LEU A 263 -10.01 24.89 -26.47
C LEU A 263 -8.59 25.38 -26.49
#